data_595d8bd74c1c17c7d26eff391dafe349
#
_entry.id   595d8bd74c1c17c7d26eff391dafe349
#
_cell.length_a   1.000
_cell.length_b   1.000
_cell.length_c   1.000
_cell.angle_alpha   90.00
_cell.angle_beta   90.00
_cell.angle_gamma   90.00
#
_symmetry.space_group_name_H-M   'P 1'
#
loop_
_entity.id
_entity.type
_entity.pdbx_description
1 polymer ?
#
loop_
_entity_poly.entity_id
_entity_poly.type
_entity_poly.pdbx_seq_one_letter_code
_entity_poly.pdbx_strand_id
1 'polypeptide(L)'
;MPKPVLGIMTLYLNNKKQLEERDIYERMIAEGKRLGLDMYVFTPADVHKDRRLLLAQIYDPHSGKWSRKWREFPDMIFDRCRVQRSERYRQLKQFRLQYTDLVYLNRPLSNKWVIHQQLARRSAFRPHLPATELFNGFHSVKRMLKQNSLVYLKPINGTGGRGILRIEPVNKQGGLYLIEGRNRKRHIIPQQRVRLDRLEPRLSSWNMDNYIVQEGIPVQLPNGRVHDYRMLVQKNSQGVWELTGCAGRIGAHRSVTSNLHGGGKAVPMNQLLTQWIRDEGRREKIIKQGEKLGLDIAAYLEESYGALCELALDLAINKDGHIYVLEVNPKPAREVFSRIGEKDTYRRSIAKPMEYALWVYHTQINPKPQTDYKAEDKTEDKAESKTENKTKEGSA
;
A
#
# COMPACT_ATOMS: atom_id res chain seq x y z
N MET A 1 13.68 -10.30 30.07
CA MET A 1 14.34 -9.96 28.80
C MET A 1 14.01 -8.53 28.43
N PRO A 2 14.93 -7.75 27.85
CA PRO A 2 14.62 -6.42 27.38
C PRO A 2 13.51 -6.47 26.32
N LYS A 3 12.65 -5.45 26.30
CA LYS A 3 11.57 -5.37 25.31
C LYS A 3 12.14 -5.00 23.95
N PRO A 4 11.67 -5.61 22.85
CA PRO A 4 12.04 -5.21 21.48
C PRO A 4 11.71 -3.73 21.26
N VAL A 5 12.65 -2.97 20.67
CA VAL A 5 12.50 -1.54 20.42
C VAL A 5 12.20 -1.29 18.95
N LEU A 6 11.04 -0.70 18.65
CA LEU A 6 10.64 -0.31 17.31
C LEU A 6 10.59 1.21 17.14
N GLY A 7 11.42 1.75 16.26
CA GLY A 7 11.42 3.15 15.87
C GLY A 7 10.55 3.41 14.66
N ILE A 8 9.51 4.23 14.78
CA ILE A 8 8.77 4.74 13.62
C ILE A 8 9.53 5.94 13.06
N MET A 9 10.13 5.78 11.88
CA MET A 9 10.85 6.87 11.21
C MET A 9 9.90 7.65 10.31
N THR A 10 9.87 8.97 10.49
CA THR A 10 9.02 9.89 9.71
C THR A 10 9.76 11.20 9.39
N LEU A 11 9.07 12.16 8.78
CA LEU A 11 9.57 13.51 8.53
C LEU A 11 8.67 14.54 9.20
N TYR A 12 9.26 15.65 9.64
CA TYR A 12 8.49 16.81 10.08
C TYR A 12 7.82 17.50 8.89
N LEU A 13 6.58 17.93 9.07
CA LEU A 13 5.84 18.72 8.06
C LEU A 13 6.38 20.17 7.95
N ASN A 14 6.85 20.71 9.06
CA ASN A 14 7.27 22.11 9.17
C ASN A 14 8.34 22.30 10.25
N ASN A 15 8.79 23.57 10.42
CA ASN A 15 9.80 23.92 11.42
C ASN A 15 9.28 23.87 12.86
N LYS A 16 7.96 23.79 13.07
CA LYS A 16 7.34 23.55 14.39
C LYS A 16 7.39 22.08 14.80
N LYS A 17 8.09 21.24 14.04
CA LYS A 17 8.29 19.81 14.30
C LYS A 17 6.98 19.00 14.39
N GLN A 18 5.98 19.40 13.58
CA GLN A 18 4.72 18.68 13.47
C GLN A 18 4.91 17.35 12.71
N LEU A 19 4.42 16.26 13.27
CA LEU A 19 4.42 14.94 12.63
C LEU A 19 3.27 14.82 11.62
N GLU A 20 3.52 14.11 10.50
CA GLU A 20 2.54 13.98 9.40
C GLU A 20 1.30 13.16 9.78
N GLU A 21 1.50 12.04 10.45
CA GLU A 21 0.45 11.04 10.77
C GLU A 21 0.36 10.79 12.28
N ARG A 22 0.36 11.86 13.06
CA ARG A 22 0.45 11.78 14.53
C ARG A 22 -0.58 10.83 15.14
N ASP A 23 -1.85 10.96 14.76
CA ASP A 23 -2.95 10.12 15.29
C ASP A 23 -2.76 8.64 14.95
N ILE A 24 -2.15 8.33 13.81
CA ILE A 24 -1.83 6.96 13.41
C ILE A 24 -0.69 6.42 14.26
N TYR A 25 0.33 7.24 14.55
CA TYR A 25 1.46 6.83 15.41
C TYR A 25 1.00 6.60 16.85
N GLU A 26 0.08 7.40 17.38
CA GLU A 26 -0.53 7.19 18.70
C GLU A 26 -1.20 5.81 18.79
N ARG A 27 -1.97 5.43 17.77
CA ARG A 27 -2.62 4.11 17.68
C ARG A 27 -1.60 2.98 17.53
N MET A 28 -0.57 3.14 16.70
CA MET A 28 0.49 2.16 16.52
C MET A 28 1.27 1.94 17.82
N ILE A 29 1.61 3.02 18.54
CA ILE A 29 2.33 2.93 19.82
C ILE A 29 1.47 2.25 20.89
N ALA A 30 0.17 2.57 20.95
CA ALA A 30 -0.75 1.93 21.89
C ALA A 30 -0.86 0.42 21.61
N GLU A 31 -0.99 0.02 20.34
CA GLU A 31 -1.06 -1.38 19.93
C GLU A 31 0.29 -2.10 20.16
N GLY A 32 1.42 -1.49 19.79
CA GLY A 32 2.73 -2.06 20.02
C GLY A 32 3.03 -2.26 21.51
N LYS A 33 2.64 -1.31 22.38
CA LYS A 33 2.76 -1.45 23.83
C LYS A 33 1.95 -2.64 24.35
N ARG A 34 0.72 -2.85 23.83
CA ARG A 34 -0.12 -4.01 24.15
C ARG A 34 0.54 -5.33 23.75
N LEU A 35 1.26 -5.33 22.63
CA LEU A 35 2.01 -6.48 22.13
C LEU A 35 3.39 -6.67 22.78
N GLY A 36 3.82 -5.76 23.66
CA GLY A 36 5.10 -5.86 24.38
C GLY A 36 6.27 -5.13 23.70
N LEU A 37 6.04 -4.35 22.64
CA LEU A 37 7.06 -3.50 22.01
C LEU A 37 7.29 -2.22 22.84
N ASP A 38 8.55 -1.78 22.91
CA ASP A 38 8.91 -0.42 23.29
C ASP A 38 8.98 0.41 21.99
N MET A 39 8.22 1.51 21.91
CA MET A 39 8.09 2.24 20.66
C MET A 39 8.27 3.74 20.81
N TYR A 40 8.86 4.35 19.81
CA TYR A 40 8.97 5.81 19.70
C TYR A 40 8.98 6.27 18.25
N VAL A 41 8.74 7.57 18.04
CA VAL A 41 8.81 8.21 16.72
C VAL A 41 10.07 9.06 16.64
N PHE A 42 10.75 9.06 15.51
CA PHE A 42 11.91 9.91 15.27
C PHE A 42 11.99 10.38 13.81
N THR A 43 12.81 11.39 13.60
CA THR A 43 13.15 11.83 12.23
C THR A 43 14.68 11.83 12.05
N PRO A 44 15.20 11.78 10.83
CA PRO A 44 16.64 11.93 10.58
C PRO A 44 17.26 13.21 11.16
N ALA A 45 16.44 14.26 11.35
CA ALA A 45 16.88 15.52 11.95
C ALA A 45 17.09 15.43 13.49
N ASP A 46 16.62 14.37 14.12
CA ASP A 46 16.72 14.16 15.57
C ASP A 46 17.95 13.33 15.97
N VAL A 47 18.80 12.95 15.01
CA VAL A 47 19.99 12.12 15.25
C VAL A 47 21.15 12.96 15.78
N HIS A 48 21.71 12.54 16.90
CA HIS A 48 23.02 13.00 17.41
C HIS A 48 24.09 12.04 16.90
N LYS A 49 24.81 12.43 15.85
CA LYS A 49 25.73 11.54 15.13
C LYS A 49 26.85 10.99 16.01
N ASP A 50 27.53 11.86 16.77
CA ASP A 50 28.71 11.47 17.55
C ASP A 50 28.38 10.54 18.73
N ARG A 51 27.18 10.68 19.30
CA ARG A 51 26.74 9.84 20.41
C ARG A 51 25.90 8.64 20.00
N ARG A 52 25.54 8.53 18.72
CA ARG A 52 24.62 7.51 18.19
C ARG A 52 23.31 7.45 18.98
N LEU A 53 22.76 8.64 19.33
CA LEU A 53 21.51 8.79 20.04
C LEU A 53 20.45 9.47 19.18
N LEU A 54 19.19 9.26 19.52
CA LEU A 54 18.01 9.88 18.89
C LEU A 54 17.25 10.71 19.92
N LEU A 55 16.90 11.95 19.61
CA LEU A 55 15.95 12.70 20.40
C LEU A 55 14.53 12.27 20.05
N ALA A 56 14.13 11.11 20.57
CA ALA A 56 12.90 10.42 20.25
C ALA A 56 11.66 11.15 20.77
N GLN A 57 10.56 11.07 20.04
CA GLN A 57 9.23 11.47 20.47
C GLN A 57 8.50 10.24 21.01
N ILE A 58 8.13 10.30 22.29
CA ILE A 58 7.52 9.22 23.05
C ILE A 58 6.08 9.60 23.35
N TYR A 59 5.14 8.75 22.99
CA TYR A 59 3.74 8.87 23.34
C TYR A 59 3.39 7.95 24.50
N ASP A 60 2.73 8.49 25.50
CA ASP A 60 2.16 7.68 26.58
C ASP A 60 0.65 7.49 26.35
N PRO A 61 0.19 6.27 26.00
CA PRO A 61 -1.23 6.01 25.77
C PRO A 61 -2.13 6.19 27.01
N HIS A 62 -1.60 6.13 28.22
CA HIS A 62 -2.40 6.32 29.45
C HIS A 62 -2.73 7.80 29.68
N SER A 63 -1.73 8.66 29.54
CA SER A 63 -1.92 10.10 29.77
C SER A 63 -2.28 10.88 28.51
N GLY A 64 -2.18 10.25 27.31
CA GLY A 64 -2.39 10.91 26.01
C GLY A 64 -1.34 11.97 25.68
N LYS A 65 -0.20 11.98 26.40
CA LYS A 65 0.82 13.03 26.27
C LYS A 65 2.03 12.57 25.47
N TRP A 66 2.59 13.52 24.72
CA TRP A 66 3.86 13.37 24.02
C TRP A 66 4.98 14.03 24.84
N SER A 67 6.14 13.37 24.88
CA SER A 67 7.38 13.87 25.47
C SER A 67 8.55 13.63 24.53
N ARG A 68 9.70 14.26 24.82
CA ARG A 68 10.94 14.03 24.08
C ARG A 68 12.05 13.57 25.03
N LYS A 69 12.72 12.47 24.64
CA LYS A 69 13.84 11.92 25.42
C LYS A 69 14.93 11.42 24.49
N TRP A 70 16.17 11.51 24.94
CA TRP A 70 17.28 10.84 24.27
C TRP A 70 17.14 9.34 24.44
N ARG A 71 17.28 8.64 23.34
CA ARG A 71 17.17 7.18 23.26
C ARG A 71 18.29 6.64 22.38
N GLU A 72 18.69 5.41 22.63
CA GLU A 72 19.50 4.63 21.72
C GLU A 72 18.74 4.34 20.41
N PHE A 73 19.47 3.92 19.38
CA PHE A 73 18.85 3.48 18.14
C PHE A 73 17.96 2.27 18.39
N PRO A 74 16.85 2.13 17.65
CA PRO A 74 15.93 1.01 17.83
C PRO A 74 16.51 -0.27 17.23
N ASP A 75 16.03 -1.42 17.70
CA ASP A 75 16.34 -2.73 17.09
C ASP A 75 15.80 -2.80 15.66
N MET A 76 14.65 -2.17 15.40
CA MET A 76 13.98 -2.18 14.12
C MET A 76 13.44 -0.80 13.74
N ILE A 77 13.40 -0.52 12.44
CA ILE A 77 12.85 0.73 11.89
C ILE A 77 11.63 0.43 11.02
N PHE A 78 10.50 1.04 11.35
CA PHE A 78 9.35 1.14 10.46
C PHE A 78 9.40 2.48 9.74
N ASP A 79 9.84 2.47 8.46
CA ASP A 79 10.01 3.68 7.65
C ASP A 79 8.67 4.16 7.08
N ARG A 80 8.11 5.22 7.68
CA ARG A 80 6.88 5.89 7.25
C ARG A 80 7.15 7.20 6.49
N CYS A 81 8.41 7.51 6.12
CA CYS A 81 8.75 8.75 5.43
C CYS A 81 8.21 8.80 4.01
N ARG A 82 7.48 9.84 3.65
CA ARG A 82 7.00 10.10 2.29
C ARG A 82 7.97 10.99 1.53
N VAL A 83 7.98 10.86 0.19
CA VAL A 83 8.79 11.71 -0.67
C VAL A 83 8.35 13.17 -0.55
N GLN A 84 9.28 14.04 -0.18
CA GLN A 84 9.09 15.49 -0.09
C GLN A 84 10.19 16.21 -0.88
N ARG A 85 9.87 17.36 -1.47
CA ARG A 85 10.89 18.27 -2.03
C ARG A 85 11.34 19.21 -0.92
N SER A 86 12.28 18.77 -0.06
CA SER A 86 12.74 19.54 1.09
C SER A 86 14.14 19.08 1.53
N GLU A 87 14.82 19.92 2.32
CA GLU A 87 16.06 19.56 3.01
C GLU A 87 15.89 18.31 3.87
N ARG A 88 14.72 18.16 4.54
CA ARG A 88 14.41 16.98 5.37
C ARG A 88 14.46 15.67 4.58
N TYR A 89 14.06 15.72 3.29
CA TYR A 89 14.15 14.55 2.43
C TYR A 89 15.60 14.23 2.01
N ARG A 90 16.46 15.24 1.89
CA ARG A 90 17.88 15.05 1.68
C ARG A 90 18.53 14.38 2.89
N GLN A 91 18.24 14.85 4.10
CA GLN A 91 18.68 14.24 5.36
C GLN A 91 18.21 12.78 5.49
N LEU A 92 16.97 12.48 5.08
CA LEU A 92 16.46 11.11 5.04
C LEU A 92 17.27 10.21 4.11
N LYS A 93 17.62 10.69 2.91
CA LYS A 93 18.48 9.91 1.98
C LYS A 93 19.84 9.63 2.59
N GLN A 94 20.46 10.63 3.22
CA GLN A 94 21.73 10.47 3.91
C GLN A 94 21.63 9.48 5.07
N PHE A 95 20.58 9.57 5.88
CA PHE A 95 20.32 8.62 6.98
C PHE A 95 20.25 7.18 6.46
N ARG A 96 19.48 6.93 5.41
CA ARG A 96 19.33 5.57 4.83
C ARG A 96 20.63 5.04 4.25
N LEU A 97 21.51 5.91 3.74
CA LEU A 97 22.83 5.52 3.22
C LEU A 97 23.84 5.27 4.34
N GLN A 98 23.76 6.02 5.43
CA GLN A 98 24.68 5.95 6.55
C GLN A 98 24.38 4.76 7.47
N TYR A 99 23.10 4.43 7.67
CA TYR A 99 22.62 3.41 8.61
C TYR A 99 22.00 2.23 7.86
N THR A 100 22.78 1.57 7.03
CA THR A 100 22.36 0.38 6.25
C THR A 100 22.36 -0.88 7.07
N ASP A 101 23.07 -0.90 8.19
CA ASP A 101 23.17 -1.96 9.19
C ASP A 101 21.91 -2.14 10.04
N LEU A 102 21.06 -1.11 10.08
CA LEU A 102 19.81 -1.18 10.85
C LEU A 102 18.76 -2.06 10.17
N VAL A 103 17.98 -2.77 10.96
CA VAL A 103 16.91 -3.64 10.48
C VAL A 103 15.68 -2.79 10.12
N TYR A 104 15.33 -2.76 8.85
CA TYR A 104 14.15 -2.05 8.36
C TYR A 104 13.02 -3.05 8.10
N LEU A 105 11.83 -2.77 8.62
CA LEU A 105 10.62 -3.56 8.30
C LEU A 105 10.16 -3.35 6.85
N ASN A 106 10.49 -2.18 6.29
CA ASN A 106 10.17 -1.85 4.90
C ASN A 106 11.21 -0.93 4.31
N ARG A 107 11.61 -1.21 3.06
CA ARG A 107 12.48 -0.37 2.25
C ARG A 107 11.63 0.57 1.37
N PRO A 108 12.17 1.73 0.95
CA PRO A 108 11.45 2.62 0.05
C PRO A 108 11.32 1.99 -1.34
N LEU A 109 10.13 2.06 -1.92
CA LEU A 109 9.92 1.74 -3.33
C LEU A 109 10.32 2.93 -4.22
N SER A 110 10.63 2.61 -5.46
CA SER A 110 10.89 3.58 -6.52
C SER A 110 9.61 4.34 -6.94
N ASN A 111 9.74 5.29 -7.86
CA ASN A 111 8.61 6.02 -8.42
C ASN A 111 7.68 5.14 -9.29
N LYS A 112 6.52 5.66 -9.65
CA LYS A 112 5.47 4.92 -10.41
C LYS A 112 5.97 4.32 -11.72
N TRP A 113 6.84 5.02 -12.45
CA TRP A 113 7.38 4.53 -13.71
C TRP A 113 8.29 3.31 -13.50
N VAL A 114 9.22 3.40 -12.56
CA VAL A 114 10.15 2.30 -12.26
C VAL A 114 9.39 1.08 -11.72
N ILE A 115 8.40 1.28 -10.85
CA ILE A 115 7.53 0.18 -10.38
C ILE A 115 6.76 -0.45 -11.53
N HIS A 116 6.19 0.36 -12.43
CA HIS A 116 5.51 -0.16 -13.62
C HIS A 116 6.45 -1.00 -14.49
N GLN A 117 7.65 -0.51 -14.77
CA GLN A 117 8.66 -1.26 -15.52
C GLN A 117 9.06 -2.57 -14.83
N GLN A 118 9.22 -2.52 -13.50
CA GLN A 118 9.56 -3.71 -12.70
C GLN A 118 8.45 -4.76 -12.81
N LEU A 119 7.18 -4.39 -12.62
CA LEU A 119 6.06 -5.30 -12.76
C LEU A 119 5.93 -5.85 -14.20
N ALA A 120 6.18 -5.03 -15.23
CA ALA A 120 6.11 -5.44 -16.63
C ALA A 120 7.17 -6.49 -17.03
N ARG A 121 8.21 -6.71 -16.22
CA ARG A 121 9.19 -7.78 -16.44
C ARG A 121 8.59 -9.19 -16.25
N ARG A 122 7.60 -9.32 -15.37
CA ARG A 122 6.87 -10.59 -15.14
C ARG A 122 5.71 -10.71 -16.13
N SER A 123 5.71 -11.73 -16.96
CA SER A 123 4.64 -11.99 -17.96
C SER A 123 3.25 -12.09 -17.31
N ALA A 124 3.16 -12.69 -16.12
CA ALA A 124 1.91 -12.83 -15.38
C ALA A 124 1.27 -11.49 -14.98
N PHE A 125 2.04 -10.40 -14.81
CA PHE A 125 1.51 -9.10 -14.43
C PHE A 125 1.19 -8.21 -15.62
N ARG A 126 1.81 -8.43 -16.78
CA ARG A 126 1.62 -7.58 -17.99
C ARG A 126 0.15 -7.35 -18.36
N PRO A 127 -0.73 -8.38 -18.38
CA PRO A 127 -2.14 -8.19 -18.69
C PRO A 127 -2.88 -7.26 -17.73
N HIS A 128 -2.36 -7.12 -16.52
CA HIS A 128 -2.93 -6.29 -15.46
C HIS A 128 -2.36 -4.87 -15.40
N LEU A 129 -1.47 -4.51 -16.31
CA LEU A 129 -0.85 -3.18 -16.34
C LEU A 129 -1.45 -2.37 -17.50
N PRO A 130 -2.03 -1.17 -17.23
CA PRO A 130 -2.39 -0.26 -18.30
C PRO A 130 -1.17 0.10 -19.14
N ALA A 131 -1.32 0.23 -20.47
CA ALA A 131 -0.26 0.70 -21.32
C ALA A 131 0.29 2.04 -20.80
N THR A 132 1.61 2.11 -20.59
CA THR A 132 2.23 3.27 -19.93
C THR A 132 3.57 3.57 -20.56
N GLU A 133 3.85 4.85 -20.81
CA GLU A 133 5.16 5.32 -21.25
C GLU A 133 5.55 6.64 -20.57
N LEU A 134 6.84 6.99 -20.58
CA LEU A 134 7.27 8.31 -20.13
C LEU A 134 6.78 9.39 -21.12
N PHE A 135 6.38 10.52 -20.58
CA PHE A 135 6.13 11.69 -21.40
C PHE A 135 7.46 12.20 -21.98
N ASN A 136 7.62 12.06 -23.28
CA ASN A 136 8.76 12.55 -24.03
C ASN A 136 8.27 13.45 -25.17
N GLY A 137 7.61 14.56 -24.81
CA GLY A 137 6.98 15.46 -25.74
C GLY A 137 5.57 15.03 -26.18
N PHE A 138 4.92 15.89 -26.98
CA PHE A 138 3.53 15.71 -27.40
C PHE A 138 3.32 14.45 -28.26
N HIS A 139 4.32 13.99 -28.97
CA HIS A 139 4.23 12.78 -29.80
C HIS A 139 3.86 11.52 -28.97
N SER A 140 4.31 11.42 -27.70
CA SER A 140 3.92 10.32 -26.82
C SER A 140 2.41 10.34 -26.54
N VAL A 141 1.87 11.52 -26.23
CA VAL A 141 0.42 11.68 -26.02
C VAL A 141 -0.38 11.33 -27.29
N LYS A 142 0.09 11.80 -28.45
CA LYS A 142 -0.52 11.55 -29.75
C LYS A 142 -0.54 10.07 -30.11
N ARG A 143 0.55 9.35 -29.83
CA ARG A 143 0.66 7.89 -30.02
C ARG A 143 -0.33 7.15 -29.14
N MET A 144 -0.38 7.47 -27.86
CA MET A 144 -1.28 6.84 -26.90
C MET A 144 -2.75 7.11 -27.22
N LEU A 145 -3.12 8.32 -27.66
CA LEU A 145 -4.48 8.68 -28.07
C LEU A 145 -4.93 7.98 -29.37
N LYS A 146 -4.00 7.56 -30.24
CA LYS A 146 -4.33 6.72 -31.41
C LYS A 146 -4.71 5.29 -31.06
N GLN A 147 -4.12 4.77 -29.97
CA GLN A 147 -4.29 3.38 -29.54
C GLN A 147 -5.38 3.22 -28.48
N ASN A 148 -5.69 4.28 -27.74
CA ASN A 148 -6.57 4.22 -26.59
C ASN A 148 -7.64 5.32 -26.64
N SER A 149 -8.86 4.96 -26.26
CA SER A 149 -9.98 5.90 -26.18
C SER A 149 -9.92 6.89 -25.02
N LEU A 150 -8.99 6.69 -24.09
CA LEU A 150 -8.81 7.49 -22.89
C LEU A 150 -7.35 7.44 -22.46
N VAL A 151 -6.77 8.60 -22.14
CA VAL A 151 -5.38 8.70 -21.70
C VAL A 151 -5.29 9.60 -20.47
N TYR A 152 -4.44 9.20 -19.52
CA TYR A 152 -4.07 10.00 -18.36
C TYR A 152 -2.61 10.44 -18.41
N LEU A 153 -2.37 11.70 -18.08
CA LEU A 153 -1.02 12.20 -17.77
C LEU A 153 -0.88 12.33 -16.25
N LYS A 154 0.14 11.69 -15.70
CA LYS A 154 0.33 11.61 -14.23
C LYS A 154 1.80 11.90 -13.88
N PRO A 155 2.09 12.70 -12.83
CA PRO A 155 3.48 12.86 -12.38
C PRO A 155 4.01 11.54 -11.82
N ILE A 156 5.25 11.18 -12.11
CA ILE A 156 5.89 9.93 -11.61
C ILE A 156 6.03 9.91 -10.09
N ASN A 157 6.17 11.09 -9.46
CA ASN A 157 6.32 11.26 -8.01
C ASN A 157 5.09 11.93 -7.37
N GLY A 158 3.92 11.87 -8.01
CA GLY A 158 2.69 12.49 -7.50
C GLY A 158 1.94 11.60 -6.52
N THR A 159 1.29 12.20 -5.54
CA THR A 159 0.39 11.53 -4.57
C THR A 159 -0.95 12.26 -4.46
N GLY A 160 -2.02 11.52 -4.13
CA GLY A 160 -3.32 12.12 -3.82
C GLY A 160 -4.01 12.81 -5.01
N GLY A 161 -3.75 12.39 -6.23
CA GLY A 161 -4.42 12.89 -7.44
C GLY A 161 -4.00 14.29 -7.89
N ARG A 162 -2.80 14.75 -7.51
CA ARG A 162 -2.28 16.07 -7.88
C ARG A 162 -1.65 16.04 -9.28
N GLY A 163 -1.92 17.08 -10.08
CA GLY A 163 -1.30 17.24 -11.40
C GLY A 163 -1.74 16.19 -12.42
N ILE A 164 -2.94 15.66 -12.31
CA ILE A 164 -3.47 14.65 -13.23
C ILE A 164 -4.33 15.32 -14.30
N LEU A 165 -4.05 14.98 -15.55
CA LEU A 165 -4.91 15.32 -16.69
C LEU A 165 -5.51 14.04 -17.27
N ARG A 166 -6.77 14.13 -17.65
CA ARG A 166 -7.53 13.15 -18.42
C ARG A 166 -7.82 13.73 -19.78
N ILE A 167 -7.53 12.97 -20.83
CA ILE A 167 -7.72 13.36 -22.22
C ILE A 167 -8.46 12.23 -22.94
N GLU A 168 -9.57 12.56 -23.61
CA GLU A 168 -10.31 11.62 -24.44
C GLU A 168 -10.76 12.28 -25.76
N PRO A 169 -10.81 11.56 -26.88
CA PRO A 169 -11.39 12.08 -28.10
C PRO A 169 -12.91 12.24 -27.96
N VAL A 170 -13.45 13.33 -28.51
CA VAL A 170 -14.91 13.59 -28.52
C VAL A 170 -15.62 12.64 -29.50
N ASN A 171 -14.95 12.28 -30.57
CA ASN A 171 -15.46 11.37 -31.61
C ASN A 171 -14.34 10.49 -32.17
N LYS A 172 -14.71 9.40 -32.83
CA LYS A 172 -13.76 8.44 -33.45
C LYS A 172 -12.97 9.03 -34.63
N GLN A 173 -13.48 10.08 -35.27
CA GLN A 173 -12.84 10.73 -36.43
C GLN A 173 -11.67 11.62 -36.04
N GLY A 174 -11.50 11.90 -34.71
CA GLY A 174 -10.39 12.67 -34.17
C GLY A 174 -10.52 14.18 -34.37
N GLY A 175 -9.49 14.90 -33.97
CA GLY A 175 -9.40 16.36 -34.15
C GLY A 175 -9.95 17.19 -32.96
N LEU A 176 -10.88 16.65 -32.16
CA LEU A 176 -11.44 17.32 -30.99
C LEU A 176 -11.33 16.41 -29.76
N TYR A 177 -10.79 16.95 -28.68
CA TYR A 177 -10.53 16.22 -27.43
C TYR A 177 -11.19 16.92 -26.24
N LEU A 178 -11.64 16.13 -25.27
CA LEU A 178 -11.99 16.62 -23.94
C LEU A 178 -10.77 16.54 -23.05
N ILE A 179 -10.47 17.63 -22.34
CA ILE A 179 -9.43 17.71 -21.33
C ILE A 179 -10.09 18.13 -20.03
N GLU A 180 -9.79 17.42 -18.98
CA GLU A 180 -10.17 17.74 -17.61
C GLU A 180 -9.09 17.23 -16.64
N GLY A 181 -9.12 17.67 -15.38
CA GLY A 181 -8.09 17.21 -14.48
C GLY A 181 -8.05 17.88 -13.13
N ARG A 182 -6.89 17.77 -12.49
CA ARG A 182 -6.53 18.47 -11.26
C ARG A 182 -5.14 19.05 -11.36
N ASN A 183 -5.01 20.31 -10.96
CA ASN A 183 -3.69 20.95 -10.91
C ASN A 183 -2.86 20.42 -9.70
N ARG A 184 -1.60 20.87 -9.59
CA ARG A 184 -0.70 20.48 -8.47
C ARG A 184 -1.20 20.94 -7.09
N LYS A 185 -2.10 21.93 -7.02
CA LYS A 185 -2.78 22.39 -5.79
C LYS A 185 -4.09 21.65 -5.51
N ARG A 186 -4.43 20.62 -6.31
CA ARG A 186 -5.67 19.83 -6.27
C ARG A 186 -6.95 20.57 -6.73
N HIS A 187 -6.86 21.78 -7.28
CA HIS A 187 -8.02 22.42 -7.84
C HIS A 187 -8.49 21.68 -9.09
N ILE A 188 -9.78 21.55 -9.24
CA ILE A 188 -10.41 20.93 -10.42
C ILE A 188 -10.12 21.83 -11.62
N ILE A 189 -9.70 21.19 -12.72
CA ILE A 189 -9.67 21.80 -14.04
C ILE A 189 -10.95 21.34 -14.72
N PRO A 190 -11.86 22.29 -15.00
CA PRO A 190 -13.12 21.96 -15.63
C PRO A 190 -12.89 21.39 -17.02
N GLN A 191 -13.82 20.55 -17.47
CA GLN A 191 -13.80 19.95 -18.78
C GLN A 191 -13.79 21.01 -19.86
N GLN A 192 -12.89 20.87 -20.81
CA GLN A 192 -12.71 21.75 -21.96
C GLN A 192 -12.63 20.95 -23.24
N ARG A 193 -13.23 21.46 -24.31
CA ARG A 193 -13.05 20.92 -25.67
C ARG A 193 -11.87 21.62 -26.32
N VAL A 194 -10.89 20.86 -26.77
CA VAL A 194 -9.64 21.38 -27.37
C VAL A 194 -9.36 20.63 -28.66
N ARG A 195 -9.07 21.36 -29.73
CA ARG A 195 -8.62 20.77 -30.99
C ARG A 195 -7.20 20.23 -30.86
N LEU A 196 -6.85 19.25 -31.67
CA LEU A 196 -5.52 18.61 -31.62
C LEU A 196 -4.36 19.59 -31.81
N ASP A 197 -4.52 20.58 -32.68
CA ASP A 197 -3.52 21.63 -32.94
C ASP A 197 -3.33 22.58 -31.73
N ARG A 198 -4.29 22.67 -30.84
CA ARG A 198 -4.23 23.46 -29.61
C ARG A 198 -3.87 22.65 -28.37
N LEU A 199 -3.88 21.32 -28.50
CA LEU A 199 -3.57 20.42 -27.38
C LEU A 199 -2.10 20.51 -26.97
N GLU A 200 -1.18 20.55 -27.92
CA GLU A 200 0.25 20.65 -27.66
C GLU A 200 0.66 21.94 -26.92
N PRO A 201 0.28 23.16 -27.39
CA PRO A 201 0.56 24.38 -26.63
C PRO A 201 -0.04 24.36 -25.23
N ARG A 202 -1.23 23.75 -25.08
CA ARG A 202 -1.88 23.62 -23.78
C ARG A 202 -1.09 22.74 -22.82
N LEU A 203 -0.57 21.61 -23.29
CA LEU A 203 0.24 20.71 -22.49
C LEU A 203 1.62 21.28 -22.17
N SER A 204 2.23 22.00 -23.11
CA SER A 204 3.54 22.66 -22.91
C SER A 204 3.53 23.65 -21.76
N SER A 205 2.39 24.32 -21.50
CA SER A 205 2.25 25.24 -20.37
C SER A 205 2.24 24.55 -19.00
N TRP A 206 2.19 23.20 -18.95
CA TRP A 206 2.03 22.44 -17.72
C TRP A 206 3.33 21.95 -17.08
N ASN A 207 4.49 22.20 -17.65
CA ASN A 207 5.74 21.59 -17.19
C ASN A 207 5.56 20.09 -16.92
N MET A 208 5.56 19.32 -18.03
CA MET A 208 5.34 17.87 -18.01
C MET A 208 6.61 17.06 -17.72
N ASP A 209 7.67 17.69 -17.25
CA ASP A 209 8.88 16.98 -16.80
C ASP A 209 8.49 15.96 -15.72
N ASN A 210 8.97 14.74 -15.89
CA ASN A 210 8.68 13.63 -14.98
C ASN A 210 7.17 13.25 -14.93
N TYR A 211 6.53 13.19 -16.10
CA TYR A 211 5.19 12.63 -16.25
C TYR A 211 5.23 11.28 -16.97
N ILE A 212 4.23 10.47 -16.74
CA ILE A 212 3.85 9.32 -17.56
C ILE A 212 2.59 9.61 -18.35
N VAL A 213 2.50 9.02 -19.52
CA VAL A 213 1.30 8.91 -20.33
C VAL A 213 0.79 7.49 -20.17
N GLN A 214 -0.41 7.33 -19.68
CA GLN A 214 -0.99 6.03 -19.33
C GLN A 214 -2.38 5.86 -19.95
N GLU A 215 -2.63 4.68 -20.49
CA GLU A 215 -3.96 4.24 -20.88
C GLU A 215 -4.97 4.47 -19.73
N GLY A 216 -6.11 5.02 -20.06
CA GLY A 216 -7.23 5.19 -19.14
C GLY A 216 -8.17 4.00 -19.19
N ILE A 217 -8.37 3.36 -18.04
CA ILE A 217 -9.34 2.27 -17.93
C ILE A 217 -10.73 2.88 -17.72
N PRO A 218 -11.73 2.52 -18.52
CA PRO A 218 -13.10 3.00 -18.36
C PRO A 218 -13.72 2.47 -17.05
N VAL A 219 -13.71 3.31 -16.02
CA VAL A 219 -14.21 2.99 -14.66
C VAL A 219 -15.22 4.03 -14.19
N GLN A 220 -16.09 4.47 -15.10
CA GLN A 220 -17.16 5.40 -14.77
C GLN A 220 -18.44 4.64 -14.40
N LEU A 221 -19.01 4.98 -13.27
CA LEU A 221 -20.34 4.55 -12.86
C LEU A 221 -21.41 5.20 -13.77
N PRO A 222 -22.66 4.70 -13.80
CA PRO A 222 -23.74 5.30 -14.60
C PRO A 222 -23.98 6.78 -14.35
N ASN A 223 -23.65 7.28 -13.16
CA ASN A 223 -23.72 8.70 -12.80
C ASN A 223 -22.49 9.53 -13.22
N GLY A 224 -21.59 8.96 -14.04
CA GLY A 224 -20.39 9.62 -14.57
C GLY A 224 -19.22 9.73 -13.57
N ARG A 225 -19.37 9.26 -12.31
CA ARG A 225 -18.28 9.31 -11.31
C ARG A 225 -17.27 8.19 -11.54
N VAL A 226 -15.99 8.54 -11.51
CA VAL A 226 -14.91 7.56 -11.58
C VAL A 226 -14.79 6.79 -10.26
N HIS A 227 -14.37 5.53 -10.34
CA HIS A 227 -14.11 4.73 -9.15
C HIS A 227 -12.87 3.87 -9.32
N ASP A 228 -12.36 3.39 -8.20
CA ASP A 228 -11.30 2.39 -8.11
C ASP A 228 -11.43 1.61 -6.79
N TYR A 229 -10.50 0.67 -6.57
CA TYR A 229 -10.46 -0.14 -5.36
C TYR A 229 -9.10 0.03 -4.69
N ARG A 230 -9.11 0.31 -3.38
CA ARG A 230 -7.93 0.34 -2.53
C ARG A 230 -7.81 -1.01 -1.82
N MET A 231 -6.86 -1.82 -2.26
CA MET A 231 -6.48 -3.06 -1.61
C MET A 231 -5.29 -2.83 -0.69
N LEU A 232 -5.32 -3.36 0.53
CA LEU A 232 -4.22 -3.34 1.48
C LEU A 232 -3.76 -4.77 1.74
N VAL A 233 -2.51 -5.05 1.40
CA VAL A 233 -1.83 -6.31 1.73
C VAL A 233 -0.72 -6.02 2.74
N GLN A 234 -0.59 -6.87 3.77
CA GLN A 234 0.37 -6.69 4.85
C GLN A 234 0.91 -8.07 5.27
N LYS A 235 2.12 -8.08 5.82
CA LYS A 235 2.64 -9.27 6.48
C LYS A 235 1.98 -9.47 7.83
N ASN A 236 1.70 -10.73 8.15
CA ASN A 236 1.13 -11.16 9.42
C ASN A 236 2.23 -11.48 10.45
N SER A 237 1.83 -12.01 11.61
CA SER A 237 2.72 -12.42 12.70
C SER A 237 3.65 -13.60 12.39
N GLN A 238 3.52 -14.23 11.23
CA GLN A 238 4.40 -15.28 10.72
C GLN A 238 5.28 -14.80 9.54
N GLY A 239 5.25 -13.50 9.22
CA GLY A 239 6.01 -12.95 8.10
C GLY A 239 5.42 -13.25 6.72
N VAL A 240 4.19 -13.76 6.64
CA VAL A 240 3.50 -14.14 5.40
C VAL A 240 2.62 -12.99 4.92
N TRP A 241 2.63 -12.73 3.61
CA TRP A 241 1.73 -11.75 2.98
C TRP A 241 0.28 -12.22 3.03
N GLU A 242 -0.62 -11.35 3.46
CA GLU A 242 -2.06 -11.61 3.45
C GLU A 242 -2.87 -10.35 3.12
N LEU A 243 -4.09 -10.53 2.62
CA LEU A 243 -5.03 -9.45 2.40
C LEU A 243 -5.56 -8.96 3.76
N THR A 244 -5.34 -7.67 4.04
CA THR A 244 -5.94 -7.03 5.22
C THR A 244 -7.34 -6.53 4.92
N GLY A 245 -7.56 -5.97 3.74
CA GLY A 245 -8.87 -5.51 3.30
C GLY A 245 -8.85 -4.83 1.95
N CYS A 246 -10.02 -4.67 1.34
CA CYS A 246 -10.20 -3.97 0.08
C CYS A 246 -11.48 -3.12 0.12
N ALA A 247 -11.37 -1.84 -0.21
CA ALA A 247 -12.45 -0.89 -0.21
C ALA A 247 -12.62 -0.22 -1.57
N GLY A 248 -13.86 -0.01 -2.00
CA GLY A 248 -14.19 0.81 -3.15
C GLY A 248 -14.07 2.30 -2.84
N ARG A 249 -13.55 3.09 -3.79
CA ARG A 249 -13.50 4.55 -3.70
C ARG A 249 -14.21 5.15 -4.90
N ILE A 250 -15.13 6.05 -4.66
CA ILE A 250 -15.90 6.75 -5.68
C ILE A 250 -15.49 8.22 -5.65
N GLY A 251 -14.97 8.73 -6.75
CA GLY A 251 -14.52 10.12 -6.88
C GLY A 251 -15.63 11.14 -6.60
N ALA A 252 -15.27 12.36 -6.28
CA ALA A 252 -16.22 13.47 -6.20
C ALA A 252 -16.87 13.74 -7.57
N HIS A 253 -17.98 14.46 -7.59
CA HIS A 253 -18.62 14.90 -8.84
C HIS A 253 -17.60 15.68 -9.69
N ARG A 254 -17.56 15.41 -10.99
CA ARG A 254 -16.60 16.02 -11.95
C ARG A 254 -15.13 15.80 -11.60
N SER A 255 -14.80 14.83 -10.77
CA SER A 255 -13.41 14.48 -10.49
C SER A 255 -12.91 13.41 -11.47
N VAL A 256 -11.70 13.59 -11.97
CA VAL A 256 -11.00 12.58 -12.79
C VAL A 256 -10.32 11.50 -11.97
N THR A 257 -10.40 11.58 -10.65
CA THR A 257 -9.79 10.64 -9.71
C THR A 257 -10.77 10.24 -8.60
N SER A 258 -10.61 9.03 -8.07
CA SER A 258 -11.40 8.45 -6.96
C SER A 258 -10.88 8.81 -5.56
N ASN A 259 -9.84 9.64 -5.46
CA ASN A 259 -9.18 9.96 -4.20
C ASN A 259 -10.12 10.60 -3.16
N LEU A 260 -10.11 10.06 -1.94
CA LEU A 260 -10.96 10.52 -0.83
C LEU A 260 -10.67 11.95 -0.36
N HIS A 261 -9.41 12.39 -0.43
CA HIS A 261 -9.01 13.77 -0.06
C HIS A 261 -9.59 14.85 -0.97
N GLY A 262 -10.19 14.47 -2.09
CA GLY A 262 -10.84 15.40 -3.03
C GLY A 262 -12.36 15.39 -2.92
N GLY A 263 -12.95 14.94 -1.82
CA GLY A 263 -14.40 14.80 -1.67
C GLY A 263 -14.97 13.48 -2.21
N GLY A 264 -14.10 12.48 -2.42
CA GLY A 264 -14.54 11.13 -2.76
C GLY A 264 -15.21 10.41 -1.59
N LYS A 265 -16.00 9.38 -1.91
CA LYS A 265 -16.71 8.51 -0.96
C LYS A 265 -16.06 7.12 -0.96
N ALA A 266 -15.88 6.53 0.23
CA ALA A 266 -15.53 5.12 0.37
C ALA A 266 -16.79 4.28 0.53
N VAL A 267 -16.75 3.04 0.02
CA VAL A 267 -17.80 2.02 0.14
C VAL A 267 -17.15 0.64 0.24
N PRO A 268 -17.81 -0.38 0.82
CA PRO A 268 -17.33 -1.76 0.78
C PRO A 268 -17.09 -2.22 -0.67
N MET A 269 -16.03 -3.01 -0.90
CA MET A 269 -15.68 -3.49 -2.25
C MET A 269 -16.84 -4.20 -2.94
N ASN A 270 -17.50 -5.14 -2.27
CA ASN A 270 -18.60 -5.90 -2.85
C ASN A 270 -19.78 -4.99 -3.21
N GLN A 271 -20.10 -4.00 -2.36
CA GLN A 271 -21.15 -3.01 -2.64
C GLN A 271 -20.85 -2.20 -3.92
N LEU A 272 -19.58 -1.88 -4.18
CA LEU A 272 -19.21 -1.18 -5.42
C LEU A 272 -19.29 -2.11 -6.63
N LEU A 273 -18.82 -3.35 -6.50
CA LEU A 273 -18.87 -4.35 -7.58
C LEU A 273 -20.30 -4.65 -8.01
N THR A 274 -21.28 -4.73 -7.10
CA THR A 274 -22.68 -4.98 -7.42
C THR A 274 -23.29 -3.92 -8.33
N GLN A 275 -22.74 -2.70 -8.37
CA GLN A 275 -23.26 -1.63 -9.22
C GLN A 275 -23.08 -1.89 -10.73
N TRP A 276 -22.18 -2.79 -11.12
CA TRP A 276 -21.92 -3.08 -12.52
C TRP A 276 -21.61 -4.54 -12.87
N ILE A 277 -21.38 -5.41 -11.88
CA ILE A 277 -21.25 -6.85 -12.07
C ILE A 277 -22.37 -7.53 -11.29
N ARG A 278 -23.43 -7.92 -12.00
CA ARG A 278 -24.64 -8.47 -11.38
C ARG A 278 -24.45 -9.88 -10.84
N ASP A 279 -23.72 -10.72 -11.57
CA ASP A 279 -23.48 -12.12 -11.23
C ASP A 279 -22.60 -12.24 -9.99
N GLU A 280 -23.08 -12.98 -8.99
CA GLU A 280 -22.42 -13.12 -7.70
C GLU A 280 -21.16 -13.98 -7.80
N GLY A 281 -21.24 -15.13 -8.47
CA GLY A 281 -20.10 -16.02 -8.65
C GLY A 281 -18.94 -15.33 -9.39
N ARG A 282 -19.29 -14.45 -10.35
CA ARG A 282 -18.31 -13.63 -11.06
C ARG A 282 -17.66 -12.61 -10.11
N ARG A 283 -18.43 -11.98 -9.22
CA ARG A 283 -17.86 -11.05 -8.22
C ARG A 283 -16.89 -11.77 -7.28
N GLU A 284 -17.25 -12.94 -6.77
CA GLU A 284 -16.36 -13.75 -5.92
C GLU A 284 -15.07 -14.14 -6.64
N LYS A 285 -15.19 -14.56 -7.90
CA LYS A 285 -14.01 -14.89 -8.72
C LYS A 285 -13.09 -13.67 -8.88
N ILE A 286 -13.65 -12.49 -9.15
CA ILE A 286 -12.88 -11.24 -9.27
C ILE A 286 -12.19 -10.89 -7.96
N ILE A 287 -12.88 -11.03 -6.82
CA ILE A 287 -12.31 -10.76 -5.49
C ILE A 287 -11.12 -11.68 -5.23
N LYS A 288 -11.27 -13.00 -5.45
CA LYS A 288 -10.19 -13.99 -5.28
C LYS A 288 -9.01 -13.74 -6.23
N GLN A 289 -9.29 -13.40 -7.48
CA GLN A 289 -8.25 -13.06 -8.46
C GLN A 289 -7.50 -11.79 -8.06
N GLY A 290 -8.22 -10.77 -7.58
CA GLY A 290 -7.63 -9.52 -7.09
C GLY A 290 -6.73 -9.74 -5.88
N GLU A 291 -7.19 -10.53 -4.92
CA GLU A 291 -6.41 -10.92 -3.75
C GLU A 291 -5.11 -11.63 -4.16
N LYS A 292 -5.21 -12.70 -4.97
CA LYS A 292 -4.04 -13.42 -5.48
C LYS A 292 -3.06 -12.48 -6.19
N LEU A 293 -3.56 -11.63 -7.09
CA LEU A 293 -2.72 -10.67 -7.81
C LEU A 293 -2.01 -9.71 -6.84
N GLY A 294 -2.71 -9.21 -5.83
CA GLY A 294 -2.13 -8.32 -4.82
C GLY A 294 -1.02 -8.98 -4.01
N LEU A 295 -1.20 -10.23 -3.59
CA LEU A 295 -0.22 -11.01 -2.85
C LEU A 295 1.00 -11.35 -3.72
N ASP A 296 0.79 -11.79 -4.95
CA ASP A 296 1.86 -12.10 -5.90
C ASP A 296 2.73 -10.86 -6.21
N ILE A 297 2.10 -9.68 -6.38
CA ILE A 297 2.81 -8.42 -6.58
C ILE A 297 3.61 -8.03 -5.34
N ALA A 298 3.04 -8.18 -4.15
CA ALA A 298 3.73 -7.84 -2.91
C ALA A 298 4.98 -8.70 -2.71
N ALA A 299 4.87 -10.01 -2.90
CA ALA A 299 6.00 -10.95 -2.82
C ALA A 299 7.08 -10.59 -3.86
N TYR A 300 6.70 -10.34 -5.12
CA TYR A 300 7.65 -10.00 -6.17
C TYR A 300 8.37 -8.65 -5.93
N LEU A 301 7.67 -7.66 -5.40
CA LEU A 301 8.31 -6.38 -5.07
C LEU A 301 9.25 -6.53 -3.86
N GLU A 302 8.93 -7.38 -2.90
CA GLU A 302 9.83 -7.68 -1.79
C GLU A 302 11.11 -8.37 -2.28
N GLU A 303 11.02 -9.36 -3.18
CA GLU A 303 12.19 -9.96 -3.83
C GLU A 303 13.07 -8.90 -4.51
N SER A 304 12.46 -7.89 -5.12
CA SER A 304 13.16 -6.88 -5.92
C SER A 304 13.76 -5.72 -5.10
N TYR A 305 13.11 -5.33 -4.00
CA TYR A 305 13.45 -4.13 -3.22
C TYR A 305 13.95 -4.44 -1.80
N GLY A 306 13.95 -5.71 -1.40
CA GLY A 306 14.24 -6.13 -0.04
C GLY A 306 13.03 -5.98 0.87
N ALA A 307 13.25 -5.92 2.18
CA ALA A 307 12.20 -5.95 3.18
C ALA A 307 11.02 -5.00 2.89
N LEU A 308 9.82 -5.57 2.89
CA LEU A 308 8.55 -4.87 2.81
C LEU A 308 7.58 -5.53 3.81
N CYS A 309 6.73 -4.74 4.47
CA CYS A 309 5.74 -5.26 5.41
C CYS A 309 4.30 -4.86 5.07
N GLU A 310 4.12 -3.87 4.20
CA GLU A 310 2.79 -3.43 3.78
C GLU A 310 2.82 -2.75 2.42
N LEU A 311 1.80 -2.98 1.62
CA LEU A 311 1.55 -2.29 0.35
C LEU A 311 0.06 -2.04 0.18
N ALA A 312 -0.28 -0.87 -0.39
CA ALA A 312 -1.61 -0.71 -0.96
C ALA A 312 -1.55 -0.66 -2.48
N LEU A 313 -2.44 -1.40 -3.13
CA LEU A 313 -2.64 -1.40 -4.56
C LEU A 313 -3.93 -0.63 -4.87
N ASP A 314 -3.83 0.29 -5.82
CA ASP A 314 -4.99 0.92 -6.42
C ASP A 314 -5.36 0.15 -7.66
N LEU A 315 -6.55 -0.46 -7.68
CA LEU A 315 -7.01 -1.35 -8.73
C LEU A 315 -8.17 -0.72 -9.50
N ALA A 316 -8.16 -0.85 -10.82
CA ALA A 316 -9.34 -0.64 -11.65
C ALA A 316 -9.91 -2.00 -12.05
N ILE A 317 -11.22 -2.14 -12.02
CA ILE A 317 -11.93 -3.33 -12.52
C ILE A 317 -12.89 -2.86 -13.58
N ASN A 318 -12.69 -3.30 -14.82
CA ASN A 318 -13.57 -2.89 -15.92
C ASN A 318 -14.90 -3.67 -15.90
N LYS A 319 -15.83 -3.33 -16.78
CA LYS A 319 -17.14 -4.00 -16.89
C LYS A 319 -17.06 -5.50 -17.22
N ASP A 320 -15.94 -5.92 -17.80
CA ASP A 320 -15.68 -7.32 -18.14
C ASP A 320 -15.01 -8.06 -16.98
N GLY A 321 -14.85 -7.42 -15.79
CA GLY A 321 -14.25 -8.00 -14.62
C GLY A 321 -12.73 -8.10 -14.67
N HIS A 322 -12.08 -7.57 -15.72
CA HIS A 322 -10.62 -7.57 -15.81
C HIS A 322 -10.02 -6.54 -14.82
N ILE A 323 -8.99 -6.96 -14.11
CA ILE A 323 -8.35 -6.19 -13.05
C ILE A 323 -7.08 -5.54 -13.59
N TYR A 324 -6.96 -4.22 -13.38
CA TYR A 324 -5.77 -3.44 -13.69
C TYR A 324 -5.15 -2.84 -12.43
N VAL A 325 -3.83 -2.87 -12.33
CA VAL A 325 -3.06 -2.22 -11.25
C VAL A 325 -2.71 -0.80 -11.71
N LEU A 326 -3.34 0.19 -11.10
CA LEU A 326 -3.13 1.60 -11.43
C LEU A 326 -1.91 2.18 -10.72
N GLU A 327 -1.68 1.76 -9.47
CA GLU A 327 -0.60 2.27 -8.61
C GLU A 327 -0.30 1.32 -7.46
N VAL A 328 0.98 1.25 -7.04
CA VAL A 328 1.41 0.58 -5.81
C VAL A 328 1.92 1.64 -4.83
N ASN A 329 1.41 1.62 -3.61
CA ASN A 329 1.72 2.57 -2.55
C ASN A 329 2.38 1.88 -1.36
N PRO A 330 3.70 2.14 -1.08
CA PRO A 330 4.41 1.48 0.02
C PRO A 330 4.08 2.05 1.41
N LYS A 331 3.34 3.14 1.47
CA LYS A 331 2.95 3.82 2.73
C LYS A 331 1.45 4.11 2.71
N PRO A 332 0.65 3.05 2.88
CA PRO A 332 -0.79 3.11 2.73
C PRO A 332 -1.47 3.99 3.80
N ALA A 333 -2.43 4.79 3.34
CA ALA A 333 -3.43 5.41 4.20
C ALA A 333 -4.52 4.38 4.52
N ARG A 334 -4.91 4.28 5.77
CA ARG A 334 -5.82 3.27 6.32
C ARG A 334 -7.25 3.76 6.55
N GLU A 335 -7.46 5.08 6.49
CA GLU A 335 -8.73 5.74 6.83
C GLU A 335 -9.90 5.27 5.96
N VAL A 336 -9.62 4.69 4.79
CA VAL A 336 -10.65 4.12 3.92
C VAL A 336 -11.49 3.08 4.64
N PHE A 337 -10.89 2.21 5.46
CA PHE A 337 -11.59 1.16 6.20
C PHE A 337 -12.45 1.73 7.34
N SER A 338 -11.94 2.74 8.05
CA SER A 338 -12.74 3.46 9.06
C SER A 338 -13.96 4.15 8.43
N ARG A 339 -13.80 4.74 7.23
CA ARG A 339 -14.88 5.45 6.53
C ARG A 339 -16.00 4.53 6.03
N ILE A 340 -15.73 3.26 5.79
CA ILE A 340 -16.73 2.26 5.37
C ILE A 340 -17.30 1.48 6.55
N GLY A 341 -16.91 1.81 7.79
CA GLY A 341 -17.41 1.17 9.01
C GLY A 341 -16.69 -0.13 9.38
N GLU A 342 -15.68 -0.56 8.63
CA GLU A 342 -14.89 -1.77 8.90
C GLU A 342 -13.85 -1.52 10.02
N LYS A 343 -14.34 -1.34 11.25
CA LYS A 343 -13.52 -1.02 12.43
C LYS A 343 -12.46 -2.10 12.72
N ASP A 344 -12.80 -3.37 12.54
CA ASP A 344 -11.88 -4.48 12.77
C ASP A 344 -10.78 -4.55 11.70
N THR A 345 -11.13 -4.35 10.42
CA THR A 345 -10.15 -4.23 9.33
C THR A 345 -9.21 -3.05 9.58
N TYR A 346 -9.74 -1.90 10.01
CA TYR A 346 -8.94 -0.74 10.38
C TYR A 346 -7.98 -1.04 11.52
N ARG A 347 -8.45 -1.69 12.62
CA ARG A 347 -7.61 -2.09 13.76
C ARG A 347 -6.53 -3.08 13.35
N ARG A 348 -6.89 -4.13 12.61
CA ARG A 348 -5.91 -5.11 12.06
C ARG A 348 -4.86 -4.44 11.20
N SER A 349 -5.24 -3.46 10.36
CA SER A 349 -4.29 -2.74 9.52
C SER A 349 -3.23 -1.95 10.31
N ILE A 350 -3.51 -1.61 11.57
CA ILE A 350 -2.57 -0.96 12.49
C ILE A 350 -1.73 -2.01 13.24
N ALA A 351 -2.35 -3.11 13.68
CA ALA A 351 -1.70 -4.16 14.47
C ALA A 351 -0.64 -4.94 13.67
N LYS A 352 -0.96 -5.34 12.44
CA LYS A 352 -0.09 -6.22 11.63
C LYS A 352 1.36 -5.77 11.48
N PRO A 353 1.69 -4.51 11.19
CA PRO A 353 3.10 -4.10 11.16
C PRO A 353 3.82 -4.26 12.52
N MET A 354 3.08 -4.16 13.63
CA MET A 354 3.62 -4.36 14.98
C MET A 354 3.83 -5.85 15.28
N GLU A 355 2.88 -6.69 14.89
CA GLU A 355 2.99 -8.15 14.98
C GLU A 355 4.15 -8.67 14.11
N TYR A 356 4.27 -8.15 12.90
CA TYR A 356 5.40 -8.46 12.02
C TYR A 356 6.75 -8.00 12.60
N ALA A 357 6.80 -6.84 13.26
CA ALA A 357 8.00 -6.39 13.95
C ALA A 357 8.47 -7.38 15.03
N LEU A 358 7.53 -7.93 15.82
CA LEU A 358 7.86 -8.97 16.80
C LEU A 358 8.38 -10.24 16.14
N TRP A 359 7.78 -10.66 15.03
CA TRP A 359 8.27 -11.80 14.26
C TRP A 359 9.71 -11.56 13.77
N VAL A 360 10.00 -10.39 13.17
CA VAL A 360 11.36 -10.03 12.74
C VAL A 360 12.34 -10.06 13.92
N TYR A 361 11.96 -9.49 15.05
CA TYR A 361 12.81 -9.49 16.25
C TYR A 361 13.17 -10.91 16.69
N HIS A 362 12.16 -11.80 16.81
CA HIS A 362 12.36 -13.15 17.30
C HIS A 362 13.00 -14.11 16.30
N THR A 363 12.96 -13.79 15.00
CA THR A 363 13.53 -14.65 13.97
C THR A 363 14.88 -14.18 13.43
N GLN A 364 15.12 -12.87 13.42
CA GLN A 364 16.31 -12.28 12.77
C GLN A 364 17.27 -11.60 13.74
N ILE A 365 16.78 -10.99 14.84
CA ILE A 365 17.60 -10.18 15.75
C ILE A 365 17.96 -10.97 16.99
N ASN A 366 16.98 -11.57 17.64
CA ASN A 366 17.15 -12.37 18.87
C ASN A 366 16.40 -13.71 18.73
N PRO A 367 16.88 -14.59 17.85
CA PRO A 367 16.25 -15.90 17.65
C PRO A 367 16.29 -16.69 18.96
N LYS A 368 15.11 -17.14 19.42
CA LYS A 368 15.05 -18.09 20.53
C LYS A 368 15.76 -19.38 20.09
N PRO A 369 16.58 -20.03 20.94
CA PRO A 369 17.07 -21.34 20.65
C PRO A 369 15.89 -22.25 20.29
N GLN A 370 15.96 -22.96 19.18
CA GLN A 370 15.02 -24.03 18.90
C GLN A 370 15.16 -25.03 20.05
N THR A 371 14.19 -25.07 20.95
CA THR A 371 14.02 -26.20 21.85
C THR A 371 13.65 -27.36 20.91
N ASP A 372 14.60 -28.30 20.77
CA ASP A 372 14.34 -29.58 20.13
C ASP A 372 13.12 -30.18 20.82
N TYR A 373 11.98 -30.12 20.18
CA TYR A 373 10.87 -31.02 20.47
C TYR A 373 11.35 -32.41 20.05
N LYS A 374 12.08 -33.12 20.94
CA LYS A 374 12.17 -34.56 20.88
C LYS A 374 10.73 -35.04 20.95
N ALA A 375 10.26 -35.58 19.84
CA ALA A 375 9.06 -36.38 19.83
C ALA A 375 9.28 -37.48 20.90
N GLU A 376 8.55 -37.42 21.99
CA GLU A 376 8.39 -38.53 22.91
C GLU A 376 7.67 -39.63 22.11
N ASP A 377 8.49 -40.59 21.68
CA ASP A 377 8.06 -41.83 21.08
C ASP A 377 7.25 -42.58 22.15
N LYS A 378 5.95 -42.47 22.12
CA LYS A 378 5.05 -43.30 22.89
C LYS A 378 5.08 -44.71 22.27
N THR A 379 6.03 -45.49 22.69
CA THR A 379 5.96 -46.93 22.60
C THR A 379 4.77 -47.43 23.43
N GLU A 380 3.64 -47.67 22.78
CA GLU A 380 2.55 -48.43 23.36
C GLU A 380 3.02 -49.89 23.61
N ASP A 381 3.27 -50.20 24.88
CA ASP A 381 3.42 -51.57 25.38
C ASP A 381 2.15 -52.39 25.06
N LYS A 382 2.28 -53.27 24.07
CA LYS A 382 1.36 -54.38 23.91
C LYS A 382 1.61 -55.41 25.04
N ALA A 383 0.83 -55.29 26.13
CA ALA A 383 0.70 -56.36 27.07
C ALA A 383 -0.14 -57.51 26.47
N GLU A 384 0.52 -58.61 26.17
CA GLU A 384 -0.11 -59.89 25.94
C GLU A 384 -0.86 -60.33 27.18
N SER A 385 -2.13 -60.67 27.05
CA SER A 385 -2.83 -61.57 28.00
C SER A 385 -3.28 -62.83 27.24
N LYS A 386 -2.47 -63.87 27.38
CA LYS A 386 -2.90 -65.25 27.29
C LYS A 386 -3.72 -65.58 28.54
N THR A 387 -4.76 -66.33 28.38
CA THR A 387 -5.32 -67.46 29.18
C THR A 387 -6.81 -67.46 29.02
N GLU A 388 -7.50 -68.44 28.77
CA GLU A 388 -7.52 -69.91 28.85
C GLU A 388 -8.96 -70.32 28.48
N ASN A 389 -9.02 -71.37 27.68
CA ASN A 389 -10.18 -72.22 27.44
C ASN A 389 -10.77 -72.74 28.74
N LYS A 390 -12.10 -72.80 28.87
CA LYS A 390 -12.80 -73.99 29.39
C LYS A 390 -14.27 -74.02 28.96
N THR A 391 -14.52 -75.05 28.15
CA THR A 391 -15.73 -75.86 27.98
C THR A 391 -16.80 -75.79 29.08
N LYS A 392 -18.06 -75.70 28.66
CA LYS A 392 -19.09 -76.72 28.98
C LYS A 392 -20.36 -76.48 28.19
N GLU A 393 -20.66 -77.40 27.37
CA GLU A 393 -21.89 -78.15 27.11
C GLU A 393 -23.14 -77.75 27.92
N GLY A 394 -24.29 -77.87 27.23
CA GLY A 394 -25.51 -78.37 27.81
C GLY A 394 -26.80 -77.69 27.40
N SER A 395 -27.45 -78.25 26.40
CA SER A 395 -28.87 -78.52 26.27
C SER A 395 -29.92 -77.47 26.60
N ALA A 396 -30.68 -77.08 25.67
CA ALA A 396 -32.03 -77.47 25.29
C ALA A 396 -32.54 -76.55 24.16
#